data_10c11314e22cffe353c6ddc439552dcc
#
_entry.id   10c11314e22cffe353c6ddc439552dcc
#
_cell.length_a   1.000
_cell.length_b   1.000
_cell.length_c   1.000
_cell.angle_alpha   90.00
_cell.angle_beta   90.00
_cell.angle_gamma   90.00
#
_symmetry.space_group_name_H-M   'P 1'
#
loop_
_entity.id
_entity.type
_entity.pdbx_description
1 polymer ?
#
loop_
_entity_poly.entity_id
_entity_poly.type
_entity_poly.pdbx_seq_one_letter_code
_entity_poly.pdbx_strand_id
1 'polypeptide(L)'
;MEYFSTRDTAPRLTASEAISRGLAPDGGLFVPDTLPQIGEAELAALLPLGYGERAKRILAAYLPEYSDAELEELVSASYGKNFDTEAIAPVRFTDDKTGYLELWHGPTSAFKDMALQMLPHLLTASLKKCGEQRGVCILVATSGDTGKAALEGFADVPGTKILVFYPRDGVSDVQRLQMVTQTGENVGVCAVEGNFDDAQTGVKRIFGDRELAEKLSAKGWFLSSANSINWGRLLPQIAYYFSAYCDFVNSGRIKLGERVVFCVPTGNFGNILAGWMAKEMGLPVSRFVCASNANNVLTDFIETGVYDRRRPFHVTTSPSMDILVSSNLERLLYFLSKDAERVAGWMKQLSAEGRYDVGAELREAIERDFEAGYCDDEGTAAEIARVWRECGHLIDTHTAVASRVLGDYRARTGDETPAIVVSTASPYKFCDSVLRALGEQADAPGTELIGRLERVTGTKAPAPLANLAGRAVRFDGCVAPERQKQVVEDFLS
;
A
#
# COMPACT_ATOMS: atom_id res chain seq x y z
N MET A 1 -0.31 -23.53 -9.31
CA MET A 1 0.35 -22.56 -8.40
C MET A 1 -0.14 -22.85 -7.00
N GLU A 2 0.79 -23.08 -6.09
CA GLU A 2 0.52 -23.33 -4.68
C GLU A 2 1.09 -22.19 -3.84
N TYR A 3 0.56 -22.01 -2.63
CA TYR A 3 0.98 -20.98 -1.69
C TYR A 3 1.38 -21.60 -0.36
N PHE A 4 2.36 -21.00 0.31
CA PHE A 4 2.82 -21.44 1.63
C PHE A 4 3.38 -20.24 2.42
N SER A 5 3.69 -20.46 3.69
CA SER A 5 4.27 -19.45 4.57
C SER A 5 5.74 -19.18 4.23
N THR A 6 6.18 -17.95 4.38
CA THR A 6 7.61 -17.58 4.34
C THR A 6 8.45 -18.24 5.44
N ARG A 7 7.82 -18.80 6.48
CA ARG A 7 8.49 -19.43 7.64
C ARG A 7 8.32 -20.93 7.72
N ASP A 8 7.37 -21.49 6.93
CA ASP A 8 7.13 -22.92 6.80
C ASP A 8 6.52 -23.23 5.42
N THR A 9 7.12 -24.17 4.70
CA THR A 9 6.65 -24.56 3.35
C THR A 9 5.49 -25.55 3.36
N ALA A 10 4.98 -25.94 4.51
CA ALA A 10 3.80 -26.78 4.70
C ALA A 10 2.79 -26.09 5.66
N PRO A 11 1.46 -26.27 5.45
CA PRO A 11 0.83 -26.91 4.29
C PRO A 11 0.87 -26.06 3.02
N ARG A 12 0.69 -26.69 1.87
CA ARG A 12 0.46 -26.03 0.59
C ARG A 12 -1.01 -25.63 0.46
N LEU A 13 -1.27 -24.44 -0.03
CA LEU A 13 -2.60 -23.83 -0.14
C LEU A 13 -2.88 -23.39 -1.57
N THR A 14 -4.15 -23.28 -1.93
CA THR A 14 -4.59 -22.54 -3.11
C THR A 14 -4.47 -21.01 -2.88
N ALA A 15 -4.57 -20.21 -3.94
CA ALA A 15 -4.61 -18.75 -3.80
C ALA A 15 -5.80 -18.30 -2.95
N SER A 16 -6.97 -18.89 -3.17
CA SER A 16 -8.19 -18.58 -2.40
C SER A 16 -8.03 -18.87 -0.91
N GLU A 17 -7.39 -19.98 -0.54
CA GLU A 17 -7.11 -20.30 0.87
C GLU A 17 -6.13 -19.30 1.51
N ALA A 18 -5.06 -18.94 0.77
CA ALA A 18 -4.07 -17.96 1.25
C ALA A 18 -4.69 -16.57 1.44
N ILE A 19 -5.52 -16.11 0.51
CA ILE A 19 -6.23 -14.83 0.59
C ILE A 19 -7.24 -14.83 1.74
N SER A 20 -8.02 -15.90 1.87
CA SER A 20 -9.03 -16.04 2.91
C SER A 20 -8.43 -16.05 4.31
N ARG A 21 -7.28 -16.70 4.51
CA ARG A 21 -6.57 -16.73 5.79
C ARG A 21 -5.84 -15.42 6.10
N GLY A 22 -5.28 -14.77 5.06
CA GLY A 22 -4.56 -13.51 5.15
C GLY A 22 -3.18 -13.59 5.81
N LEU A 23 -3.02 -14.38 6.89
CA LEU A 23 -1.78 -14.61 7.63
C LEU A 23 -1.62 -16.11 7.91
N ALA A 24 -0.39 -16.61 7.84
CA ALA A 24 -0.11 -17.99 8.17
C ALA A 24 -0.14 -18.23 9.70
N PRO A 25 -0.50 -19.46 10.13
CA PRO A 25 -0.60 -19.79 11.57
C PRO A 25 0.72 -19.63 12.35
N ASP A 26 1.86 -19.75 11.67
CA ASP A 26 3.20 -19.54 12.22
C ASP A 26 3.61 -18.05 12.29
N GLY A 27 2.70 -17.15 11.88
CA GLY A 27 2.92 -15.71 11.79
C GLY A 27 3.70 -15.27 10.54
N GLY A 28 4.04 -16.19 9.63
CA GLY A 28 4.66 -15.89 8.34
C GLY A 28 3.66 -15.37 7.31
N LEU A 29 4.18 -14.93 6.18
CA LEU A 29 3.39 -14.34 5.10
C LEU A 29 3.24 -15.33 3.94
N PHE A 30 2.05 -15.39 3.35
CA PHE A 30 1.84 -16.25 2.19
C PHE A 30 2.57 -15.74 0.94
N VAL A 31 3.24 -16.66 0.24
CA VAL A 31 3.93 -16.45 -1.03
C VAL A 31 3.59 -17.58 -2.01
N PRO A 32 3.55 -17.32 -3.33
CA PRO A 32 3.43 -18.38 -4.33
C PRO A 32 4.72 -19.20 -4.41
N ASP A 33 4.59 -20.46 -4.80
CA ASP A 33 5.72 -21.39 -5.03
C ASP A 33 6.59 -20.98 -6.22
N THR A 34 5.99 -20.33 -7.21
CA THR A 34 6.65 -19.82 -8.41
C THR A 34 6.13 -18.44 -8.79
N LEU A 35 6.96 -17.64 -9.43
CA LEU A 35 6.54 -16.39 -10.05
C LEU A 35 6.24 -16.64 -11.54
N PRO A 36 5.03 -16.29 -12.02
CA PRO A 36 4.67 -16.42 -13.42
C PRO A 36 5.66 -15.66 -14.31
N GLN A 37 5.90 -16.18 -15.52
CA GLN A 37 6.77 -15.51 -16.48
C GLN A 37 5.92 -14.87 -17.58
N ILE A 38 6.25 -13.63 -17.94
CA ILE A 38 5.65 -12.87 -19.04
C ILE A 38 6.74 -12.60 -20.04
N GLY A 39 6.67 -13.25 -21.19
CA GLY A 39 7.61 -13.09 -22.28
C GLY A 39 7.39 -11.77 -23.06
N GLU A 40 8.36 -11.45 -23.96
CA GLU A 40 8.28 -10.21 -24.75
C GLU A 40 7.00 -10.12 -25.58
N ALA A 41 6.54 -11.22 -26.16
CA ALA A 41 5.30 -11.28 -26.94
C ALA A 41 4.06 -10.99 -26.10
N GLU A 42 4.02 -11.50 -24.87
CA GLU A 42 2.93 -11.25 -23.92
C GLU A 42 2.98 -9.80 -23.41
N LEU A 43 4.18 -9.29 -23.14
CA LEU A 43 4.37 -7.88 -22.77
C LEU A 43 3.93 -6.94 -23.91
N ALA A 44 4.27 -7.26 -25.16
CA ALA A 44 3.81 -6.53 -26.34
C ALA A 44 2.26 -6.55 -26.45
N ALA A 45 1.64 -7.67 -26.11
CA ALA A 45 0.18 -7.79 -26.13
C ALA A 45 -0.53 -6.98 -25.03
N LEU A 46 0.19 -6.48 -24.02
CA LEU A 46 -0.35 -5.56 -23.00
C LEU A 46 -0.39 -4.10 -23.48
N LEU A 47 0.42 -3.71 -24.44
CA LEU A 47 0.57 -2.31 -24.89
C LEU A 47 -0.76 -1.65 -25.31
N PRO A 48 -1.60 -2.27 -26.16
CA PRO A 48 -2.84 -1.66 -26.62
C PRO A 48 -3.99 -1.70 -25.58
N LEU A 49 -3.79 -2.39 -24.44
CA LEU A 49 -4.85 -2.65 -23.48
C LEU A 49 -5.00 -1.49 -22.49
N GLY A 50 -6.22 -1.28 -21.99
CA GLY A 50 -6.47 -0.43 -20.83
C GLY A 50 -6.03 -1.09 -19.51
N TYR A 51 -6.05 -0.30 -18.42
CA TYR A 51 -5.59 -0.74 -17.10
C TYR A 51 -6.32 -2.03 -16.63
N GLY A 52 -7.65 -2.09 -16.74
CA GLY A 52 -8.44 -3.24 -16.30
C GLY A 52 -8.04 -4.55 -16.98
N GLU A 53 -7.89 -4.53 -18.31
CA GLU A 53 -7.45 -5.70 -19.07
C GLU A 53 -6.00 -6.11 -18.73
N ARG A 54 -5.10 -5.15 -18.53
CA ARG A 54 -3.73 -5.42 -18.05
C ARG A 54 -3.77 -6.09 -16.68
N ALA A 55 -4.55 -5.54 -15.74
CA ALA A 55 -4.72 -6.08 -14.40
C ALA A 55 -5.31 -7.51 -14.43
N LYS A 56 -6.35 -7.74 -15.25
CA LYS A 56 -6.95 -9.08 -15.43
C LYS A 56 -5.92 -10.12 -15.84
N ARG A 57 -5.07 -9.81 -16.82
CA ARG A 57 -4.01 -10.73 -17.29
C ARG A 57 -2.98 -11.04 -16.21
N ILE A 58 -2.57 -10.03 -15.44
CA ILE A 58 -1.64 -10.24 -14.33
C ILE A 58 -2.27 -11.09 -13.22
N LEU A 59 -3.53 -10.80 -12.85
CA LEU A 59 -4.26 -11.56 -11.84
C LEU A 59 -4.47 -13.02 -12.26
N ALA A 60 -4.82 -13.27 -13.53
CA ALA A 60 -5.01 -14.62 -14.08
C ALA A 60 -3.78 -15.51 -13.90
N ALA A 61 -2.57 -14.94 -14.01
CA ALA A 61 -1.32 -15.68 -13.84
C ALA A 61 -1.12 -16.23 -12.41
N TYR A 62 -1.72 -15.57 -11.40
CA TYR A 62 -1.63 -15.95 -9.99
C TYR A 62 -2.87 -16.67 -9.46
N LEU A 63 -3.98 -16.61 -10.16
CA LEU A 63 -5.29 -17.08 -9.72
C LEU A 63 -5.85 -18.18 -10.66
N PRO A 64 -5.14 -19.33 -10.83
CA PRO A 64 -5.52 -20.34 -11.82
C PRO A 64 -6.86 -21.02 -11.53
N GLU A 65 -7.38 -20.92 -10.31
CA GLU A 65 -8.70 -21.43 -9.92
C GLU A 65 -9.86 -20.49 -10.26
N TYR A 66 -9.58 -19.28 -10.80
CA TYR A 66 -10.60 -18.33 -11.23
C TYR A 66 -10.81 -18.41 -12.74
N SER A 67 -12.05 -18.45 -13.17
CA SER A 67 -12.41 -18.35 -14.58
C SER A 67 -12.21 -16.93 -15.12
N ASP A 68 -12.11 -16.79 -16.44
CA ASP A 68 -12.00 -15.47 -17.07
C ASP A 68 -13.17 -14.56 -16.73
N ALA A 69 -14.39 -15.09 -16.63
CA ALA A 69 -15.59 -14.34 -16.24
C ALA A 69 -15.53 -13.85 -14.78
N GLU A 70 -15.05 -14.68 -13.85
CA GLU A 70 -14.85 -14.27 -12.46
C GLU A 70 -13.79 -13.17 -12.34
N LEU A 71 -12.69 -13.28 -13.09
CA LEU A 71 -11.65 -12.25 -13.12
C LEU A 71 -12.16 -10.93 -13.72
N GLU A 72 -12.97 -11.00 -14.77
CA GLU A 72 -13.63 -9.83 -15.37
C GLU A 72 -14.55 -9.12 -14.37
N GLU A 73 -15.36 -9.89 -13.62
CA GLU A 73 -16.22 -9.36 -12.57
C GLU A 73 -15.41 -8.66 -11.47
N LEU A 74 -14.33 -9.30 -10.98
CA LEU A 74 -13.44 -8.73 -9.97
C LEU A 74 -12.82 -7.41 -10.42
N VAL A 75 -12.30 -7.37 -11.65
CA VAL A 75 -11.62 -6.19 -12.20
C VAL A 75 -12.62 -5.05 -12.44
N SER A 76 -13.77 -5.36 -13.05
CA SER A 76 -14.82 -4.36 -13.34
C SER A 76 -15.43 -3.76 -12.07
N ALA A 77 -15.55 -4.55 -10.99
CA ALA A 77 -16.03 -4.07 -9.70
C ALA A 77 -15.00 -3.19 -8.98
N SER A 78 -13.71 -3.40 -9.28
CA SER A 78 -12.59 -2.74 -8.57
C SER A 78 -12.10 -1.47 -9.26
N TYR A 79 -12.02 -1.48 -10.60
CA TYR A 79 -11.38 -0.42 -11.39
C TYR A 79 -12.36 0.12 -12.45
N GLY A 80 -13.03 1.22 -12.13
CA GLY A 80 -14.03 1.80 -13.01
C GLY A 80 -14.43 3.20 -12.58
N LYS A 81 -15.74 3.43 -12.46
CA LYS A 81 -16.34 4.75 -12.14
C LYS A 81 -15.97 5.30 -10.76
N ASN A 82 -15.39 4.48 -9.89
CA ASN A 82 -14.84 4.86 -8.60
C ASN A 82 -13.47 5.56 -8.70
N PHE A 83 -12.86 5.57 -9.90
CA PHE A 83 -11.66 6.35 -10.20
C PHE A 83 -12.03 7.61 -11.00
N ASP A 84 -11.31 8.71 -10.81
CA ASP A 84 -11.58 9.99 -11.46
C ASP A 84 -10.94 10.10 -12.87
N THR A 85 -10.26 9.05 -13.33
CA THR A 85 -9.69 8.92 -14.67
C THR A 85 -9.87 7.51 -15.22
N GLU A 86 -10.15 7.39 -16.51
CA GLU A 86 -10.25 6.10 -17.22
C GLU A 86 -8.91 5.35 -17.27
N ALA A 87 -7.80 6.07 -17.18
CA ALA A 87 -6.47 5.47 -17.14
C ALA A 87 -6.16 4.76 -15.82
N ILE A 88 -6.97 4.97 -14.77
CA ILE A 88 -6.86 4.40 -13.40
C ILE A 88 -5.54 4.78 -12.71
N ALA A 89 -4.41 4.52 -13.33
CA ALA A 89 -3.06 4.78 -12.83
C ALA A 89 -2.18 5.41 -13.93
N PRO A 90 -2.47 6.66 -14.34
CA PRO A 90 -1.74 7.32 -15.42
C PRO A 90 -0.29 7.65 -15.03
N VAL A 91 0.56 7.73 -16.03
CA VAL A 91 1.90 8.29 -15.88
C VAL A 91 1.93 9.74 -16.38
N ARG A 92 2.24 10.67 -15.49
CA ARG A 92 2.49 12.07 -15.84
C ARG A 92 3.97 12.29 -16.08
N PHE A 93 4.34 12.65 -17.30
CA PHE A 93 5.71 12.94 -17.67
C PHE A 93 6.08 14.39 -17.35
N THR A 94 7.22 14.61 -16.71
CA THR A 94 7.78 15.94 -16.43
C THR A 94 8.91 16.29 -17.39
N ASP A 95 9.57 15.28 -17.95
CA ASP A 95 10.59 15.40 -19.00
C ASP A 95 10.64 14.09 -19.84
N ASP A 96 11.62 13.98 -20.74
CA ASP A 96 11.75 12.80 -21.59
C ASP A 96 12.18 11.52 -20.87
N LYS A 97 12.75 11.65 -19.65
CA LYS A 97 13.32 10.54 -18.88
C LYS A 97 12.63 10.29 -17.55
N THR A 98 11.70 11.15 -17.13
CA THR A 98 11.07 11.06 -15.83
C THR A 98 9.55 11.13 -15.93
N GLY A 99 8.90 10.11 -15.39
CA GLY A 99 7.45 10.07 -15.23
C GLY A 99 7.04 9.81 -13.79
N TYR A 100 5.89 10.33 -13.42
CA TYR A 100 5.25 10.09 -12.12
C TYR A 100 4.05 9.18 -12.35
N LEU A 101 4.08 7.98 -11.77
CA LEU A 101 2.97 7.04 -11.77
C LEU A 101 1.96 7.46 -10.69
N GLU A 102 0.88 8.10 -11.10
CA GLU A 102 -0.13 8.62 -10.20
C GLU A 102 -1.11 7.52 -9.76
N LEU A 103 -0.95 7.00 -8.55
CA LEU A 103 -1.76 5.91 -7.99
C LEU A 103 -2.91 6.40 -7.09
N TRP A 104 -3.22 7.68 -7.13
CA TRP A 104 -4.13 8.34 -6.19
C TRP A 104 -5.45 8.83 -6.81
N HIS A 105 -5.79 8.35 -7.99
CA HIS A 105 -7.04 8.67 -8.70
C HIS A 105 -8.27 7.90 -8.17
N GLY A 106 -8.07 7.01 -7.21
CA GLY A 106 -9.14 6.26 -6.58
C GLY A 106 -9.93 7.06 -5.53
N PRO A 107 -10.98 6.46 -4.96
CA PRO A 107 -11.97 7.15 -4.12
C PRO A 107 -11.43 7.71 -2.80
N THR A 108 -10.23 7.30 -2.38
CA THR A 108 -9.62 7.85 -1.15
C THR A 108 -8.39 8.70 -1.41
N SER A 109 -8.04 8.91 -2.67
CA SER A 109 -6.92 9.72 -3.14
C SER A 109 -5.55 9.25 -2.61
N ALA A 110 -5.36 7.92 -2.52
CA ALA A 110 -4.11 7.27 -2.14
C ALA A 110 -3.94 5.92 -2.87
N PHE A 111 -2.68 5.49 -3.09
CA PHE A 111 -2.35 4.23 -3.79
C PHE A 111 -2.98 2.98 -3.17
N LYS A 112 -3.37 3.08 -1.91
CA LYS A 112 -4.00 1.97 -1.20
C LYS A 112 -5.32 1.54 -1.85
N ASP A 113 -5.98 2.43 -2.59
CA ASP A 113 -7.16 2.12 -3.39
C ASP A 113 -6.88 1.05 -4.44
N MET A 114 -5.68 1.05 -5.06
CA MET A 114 -5.31 0.08 -6.08
C MET A 114 -5.45 -1.38 -5.61
N ALA A 115 -5.26 -1.62 -4.32
CA ALA A 115 -5.44 -2.94 -3.72
C ALA A 115 -6.72 -3.07 -2.90
N LEU A 116 -7.17 -2.01 -2.23
CA LEU A 116 -8.32 -2.08 -1.33
C LEU A 116 -9.67 -1.93 -2.03
N GLN A 117 -9.71 -1.50 -3.30
CA GLN A 117 -10.89 -1.66 -4.14
C GLN A 117 -11.03 -3.11 -4.66
N MET A 118 -9.92 -3.84 -4.82
CA MET A 118 -9.92 -5.24 -5.27
C MET A 118 -10.12 -6.25 -4.13
N LEU A 119 -9.47 -6.03 -2.98
CA LEU A 119 -9.43 -7.01 -1.88
C LEU A 119 -10.81 -7.47 -1.41
N PRO A 120 -11.83 -6.62 -1.23
CA PRO A 120 -13.14 -7.07 -0.75
C PRO A 120 -13.78 -8.10 -1.69
N HIS A 121 -13.74 -7.84 -2.98
CA HIS A 121 -14.29 -8.71 -4.02
C HIS A 121 -13.48 -10.01 -4.13
N LEU A 122 -12.16 -9.91 -4.13
CA LEU A 122 -11.28 -11.07 -4.17
C LEU A 122 -11.40 -11.94 -2.90
N LEU A 123 -11.55 -11.31 -1.73
CA LEU A 123 -11.74 -12.02 -0.46
C LEU A 123 -13.08 -12.76 -0.42
N THR A 124 -14.17 -12.12 -0.80
CA THR A 124 -15.51 -12.75 -0.81
C THR A 124 -15.59 -13.88 -1.82
N ALA A 125 -15.00 -13.71 -3.01
CA ALA A 125 -14.88 -14.78 -3.99
C ALA A 125 -14.02 -15.96 -3.48
N SER A 126 -12.90 -15.66 -2.80
CA SER A 126 -12.01 -16.65 -2.18
C SER A 126 -12.72 -17.44 -1.08
N LEU A 127 -13.44 -16.75 -0.18
CA LEU A 127 -14.22 -17.40 0.88
C LEU A 127 -15.28 -18.35 0.31
N LYS A 128 -15.99 -17.92 -0.74
CA LYS A 128 -16.96 -18.77 -1.45
C LYS A 128 -16.30 -20.02 -2.04
N LYS A 129 -15.11 -19.90 -2.67
CA LYS A 129 -14.36 -21.04 -3.21
C LYS A 129 -13.87 -21.99 -2.11
N CYS A 130 -13.54 -21.45 -0.93
CA CYS A 130 -13.18 -22.27 0.24
C CYS A 130 -14.39 -22.89 0.98
N GLY A 131 -15.63 -22.62 0.54
CA GLY A 131 -16.84 -23.13 1.19
C GLY A 131 -17.17 -22.47 2.52
N GLU A 132 -16.58 -21.31 2.84
CA GLU A 132 -16.89 -20.54 4.04
C GLU A 132 -18.29 -19.91 3.94
N GLN A 133 -19.12 -20.16 4.96
CA GLN A 133 -20.52 -19.71 4.99
C GLN A 133 -20.72 -18.52 5.93
N ARG A 134 -19.75 -18.23 6.81
CA ARG A 134 -19.83 -17.13 7.76
C ARG A 134 -19.48 -15.81 7.07
N GLY A 135 -20.04 -14.71 7.58
CA GLY A 135 -19.61 -13.38 7.23
C GLY A 135 -18.23 -13.07 7.83
N VAL A 136 -17.48 -12.20 7.15
CA VAL A 136 -16.19 -11.73 7.62
C VAL A 136 -16.29 -10.31 8.17
N CYS A 137 -15.78 -10.08 9.39
CA CYS A 137 -15.57 -8.73 9.91
C CYS A 137 -14.10 -8.35 9.85
N ILE A 138 -13.82 -7.31 9.09
CA ILE A 138 -12.47 -6.75 8.96
C ILE A 138 -12.22 -5.79 10.10
N LEU A 139 -11.17 -6.05 10.90
CA LEU A 139 -10.69 -5.12 11.91
C LEU A 139 -9.41 -4.43 11.46
N VAL A 140 -9.39 -3.11 11.55
CA VAL A 140 -8.24 -2.28 11.17
C VAL A 140 -7.90 -1.33 12.29
N ALA A 141 -6.64 -1.32 12.72
CA ALA A 141 -6.06 -0.18 13.42
C ALA A 141 -5.28 0.65 12.39
N THR A 142 -5.47 1.97 12.36
CA THR A 142 -4.90 2.84 11.34
C THR A 142 -4.39 4.15 11.91
N SER A 143 -3.34 4.69 11.27
CA SER A 143 -2.88 6.07 11.42
C SER A 143 -3.43 7.01 10.32
N GLY A 144 -4.44 6.56 9.53
CA GLY A 144 -5.10 7.38 8.51
C GLY A 144 -5.48 6.64 7.23
N ASP A 145 -4.66 6.70 6.20
CA ASP A 145 -4.98 6.28 4.82
C ASP A 145 -5.45 4.82 4.66
N THR A 146 -4.82 3.88 5.38
CA THR A 146 -5.20 2.46 5.26
C THR A 146 -6.62 2.21 5.76
N GLY A 147 -6.99 2.83 6.89
CA GLY A 147 -8.34 2.71 7.43
C GLY A 147 -9.38 3.29 6.49
N LYS A 148 -9.14 4.49 5.96
CA LYS A 148 -10.07 5.11 5.00
C LYS A 148 -10.21 4.27 3.73
N ALA A 149 -9.11 3.81 3.15
CA ALA A 149 -9.16 3.01 1.92
C ALA A 149 -9.85 1.64 2.15
N ALA A 150 -9.67 1.04 3.33
CA ALA A 150 -10.39 -0.18 3.69
C ALA A 150 -11.89 0.07 3.90
N LEU A 151 -12.26 1.14 4.60
CA LEU A 151 -13.68 1.53 4.75
C LEU A 151 -14.38 1.71 3.41
N GLU A 152 -13.74 2.40 2.48
CA GLU A 152 -14.28 2.65 1.14
C GLU A 152 -14.44 1.36 0.35
N GLY A 153 -13.40 0.51 0.34
CA GLY A 153 -13.42 -0.73 -0.44
C GLY A 153 -14.43 -1.75 0.07
N PHE A 154 -14.62 -1.85 1.41
CA PHE A 154 -15.55 -2.80 2.02
C PHE A 154 -16.96 -2.25 2.18
N ALA A 155 -17.21 -0.95 1.92
CA ALA A 155 -18.54 -0.35 2.06
C ALA A 155 -19.57 -1.10 1.20
N ASP A 156 -20.63 -1.58 1.87
CA ASP A 156 -21.76 -2.30 1.27
C ASP A 156 -21.42 -3.57 0.46
N VAL A 157 -20.21 -4.13 0.65
CA VAL A 157 -19.85 -5.43 0.05
C VAL A 157 -20.57 -6.56 0.82
N PRO A 158 -21.40 -7.36 0.14
CA PRO A 158 -22.18 -8.41 0.79
C PRO A 158 -21.33 -9.44 1.54
N GLY A 159 -21.79 -9.88 2.69
CA GLY A 159 -21.09 -10.86 3.52
C GLY A 159 -19.90 -10.29 4.30
N THR A 160 -19.68 -8.98 4.24
CA THR A 160 -18.59 -8.32 4.98
C THR A 160 -19.12 -7.28 5.98
N LYS A 161 -18.36 -7.07 7.03
CA LYS A 161 -18.42 -5.89 7.90
C LYS A 161 -17.01 -5.35 8.08
N ILE A 162 -16.88 -4.05 8.32
CA ILE A 162 -15.58 -3.45 8.62
C ILE A 162 -15.68 -2.50 9.80
N LEU A 163 -14.74 -2.62 10.74
CA LEU A 163 -14.61 -1.73 11.88
C LEU A 163 -13.18 -1.20 11.95
N VAL A 164 -13.05 0.12 11.94
CA VAL A 164 -11.77 0.83 11.97
C VAL A 164 -11.59 1.54 13.29
N PHE A 165 -10.47 1.27 13.95
CA PHE A 165 -9.99 1.99 15.12
C PHE A 165 -8.86 2.94 14.72
N TYR A 166 -8.92 4.18 15.20
CA TYR A 166 -7.87 5.18 14.96
C TYR A 166 -7.56 5.95 16.25
N PRO A 167 -6.31 6.41 16.45
CA PRO A 167 -5.98 7.22 17.63
C PRO A 167 -6.65 8.59 17.51
N ARG A 168 -7.33 9.03 18.60
CA ARG A 168 -8.08 10.29 18.61
C ARG A 168 -7.25 11.49 18.15
N ASP A 169 -6.00 11.57 18.57
CA ASP A 169 -5.11 12.72 18.35
C ASP A 169 -3.95 12.38 17.37
N GLY A 170 -4.03 11.27 16.63
CA GLY A 170 -2.92 10.74 15.83
C GLY A 170 -3.15 10.72 14.31
N VAL A 171 -4.18 11.40 13.80
CA VAL A 171 -4.51 11.49 12.37
C VAL A 171 -4.75 12.95 11.97
N SER A 172 -4.48 13.32 10.70
CA SER A 172 -4.79 14.65 10.21
C SER A 172 -6.31 14.89 10.17
N ASP A 173 -6.73 16.16 10.20
CA ASP A 173 -8.15 16.53 10.09
C ASP A 173 -8.81 15.96 8.84
N VAL A 174 -8.11 16.02 7.70
CA VAL A 174 -8.61 15.47 6.44
C VAL A 174 -8.82 13.96 6.54
N GLN A 175 -7.82 13.23 7.07
CA GLN A 175 -7.91 11.78 7.24
C GLN A 175 -9.01 11.38 8.22
N ARG A 176 -9.12 12.10 9.34
CA ARG A 176 -10.20 11.89 10.31
C ARG A 176 -11.58 12.09 9.67
N LEU A 177 -11.79 13.21 9.01
CA LEU A 177 -13.06 13.51 8.33
C LEU A 177 -13.38 12.48 7.26
N GLN A 178 -12.40 12.03 6.47
CA GLN A 178 -12.61 10.96 5.49
C GLN A 178 -13.15 9.67 6.14
N MET A 179 -12.72 9.33 7.37
CA MET A 179 -13.18 8.13 8.08
C MET A 179 -14.53 8.35 8.76
N VAL A 180 -14.69 9.42 9.54
CA VAL A 180 -15.91 9.63 10.34
C VAL A 180 -17.14 10.03 9.53
N THR A 181 -16.95 10.40 8.27
CA THR A 181 -18.03 10.69 7.32
C THR A 181 -18.32 9.55 6.34
N GLN A 182 -17.64 8.38 6.53
CA GLN A 182 -17.81 7.21 5.66
C GLN A 182 -19.27 6.76 5.61
N THR A 183 -19.76 6.48 4.41
CA THR A 183 -21.08 5.88 4.14
C THR A 183 -21.00 4.36 4.06
N GLY A 184 -22.15 3.70 4.05
CA GLY A 184 -22.30 2.24 4.03
C GLY A 184 -22.97 1.71 5.29
N GLU A 185 -23.73 0.62 5.16
CA GLU A 185 -24.49 0.02 6.27
C GLU A 185 -23.65 -0.97 7.08
N ASN A 186 -22.59 -1.47 6.50
CA ASN A 186 -21.70 -2.49 7.06
C ASN A 186 -20.37 -1.92 7.62
N VAL A 187 -20.27 -0.59 7.77
CA VAL A 187 -19.04 0.09 8.22
C VAL A 187 -19.19 0.65 9.62
N GLY A 188 -18.11 0.59 10.41
CA GLY A 188 -18.00 1.20 11.72
C GLY A 188 -16.63 1.89 11.89
N VAL A 189 -16.62 3.00 12.62
CA VAL A 189 -15.40 3.77 12.93
C VAL A 189 -15.45 4.18 14.40
N CYS A 190 -14.36 3.97 15.12
CA CYS A 190 -14.26 4.34 16.51
C CYS A 190 -12.89 4.92 16.83
N ALA A 191 -12.85 6.09 17.45
CA ALA A 191 -11.63 6.65 17.98
C ALA A 191 -11.19 5.88 19.23
N VAL A 192 -9.88 5.82 19.45
CA VAL A 192 -9.29 5.23 20.66
C VAL A 192 -8.49 6.32 21.39
N GLU A 193 -8.67 6.41 22.69
CA GLU A 193 -7.82 7.27 23.54
C GLU A 193 -6.38 6.73 23.53
N GLY A 194 -5.40 7.62 23.36
CA GLY A 194 -4.00 7.24 23.23
C GLY A 194 -3.46 7.37 21.80
N ASN A 195 -2.41 6.62 21.51
CA ASN A 195 -1.67 6.68 20.23
C ASN A 195 -2.00 5.47 19.32
N PHE A 196 -1.32 5.41 18.17
CA PHE A 196 -1.51 4.31 17.20
C PHE A 196 -1.17 2.93 17.78
N ASP A 197 -0.15 2.84 18.63
CA ASP A 197 0.25 1.56 19.23
C ASP A 197 -0.80 1.04 20.21
N ASP A 198 -1.52 1.92 20.91
CA ASP A 198 -2.64 1.56 21.77
C ASP A 198 -3.79 0.96 20.96
N ALA A 199 -4.18 1.62 19.88
CA ALA A 199 -5.23 1.11 18.98
C ALA A 199 -4.82 -0.24 18.34
N GLN A 200 -3.58 -0.37 17.89
CA GLN A 200 -3.06 -1.59 17.27
C GLN A 200 -2.95 -2.74 18.29
N THR A 201 -2.50 -2.46 19.50
CA THR A 201 -2.39 -3.46 20.56
C THR A 201 -3.74 -4.00 20.96
N GLY A 202 -4.77 -3.14 21.04
CA GLY A 202 -6.14 -3.57 21.28
C GLY A 202 -6.66 -4.51 20.18
N VAL A 203 -6.47 -4.16 18.92
CA VAL A 203 -6.84 -5.03 17.78
C VAL A 203 -6.09 -6.37 17.83
N LYS A 204 -4.78 -6.39 18.14
CA LYS A 204 -4.02 -7.63 18.29
C LYS A 204 -4.56 -8.52 19.42
N ARG A 205 -4.95 -7.93 20.55
CA ARG A 205 -5.58 -8.67 21.66
C ARG A 205 -6.90 -9.30 21.25
N ILE A 206 -7.72 -8.57 20.48
CA ILE A 206 -9.01 -9.06 19.95
C ILE A 206 -8.78 -10.26 19.03
N PHE A 207 -7.81 -10.21 18.13
CA PHE A 207 -7.45 -11.36 17.26
C PHE A 207 -6.95 -12.58 18.04
N GLY A 208 -6.31 -12.38 19.20
CA GLY A 208 -5.83 -13.46 20.08
C GLY A 208 -6.90 -14.02 21.02
N ASP A 209 -8.08 -13.44 21.08
CA ASP A 209 -9.15 -13.81 22.02
C ASP A 209 -10.00 -14.97 21.46
N ARG A 210 -9.71 -16.18 21.93
CA ARG A 210 -10.39 -17.42 21.49
C ARG A 210 -11.87 -17.46 21.90
N GLU A 211 -12.19 -17.00 23.10
CA GLU A 211 -13.58 -16.95 23.59
C GLU A 211 -14.43 -16.05 22.70
N LEU A 212 -13.91 -14.86 22.37
CA LEU A 212 -14.58 -13.96 21.43
C LEU A 212 -14.72 -14.61 20.03
N ALA A 213 -13.67 -15.26 19.53
CA ALA A 213 -13.72 -15.93 18.22
C ALA A 213 -14.80 -17.01 18.16
N GLU A 214 -14.94 -17.83 19.22
CA GLU A 214 -15.99 -18.85 19.33
C GLU A 214 -17.40 -18.22 19.42
N LYS A 215 -17.56 -17.17 20.20
CA LYS A 215 -18.82 -16.42 20.33
C LYS A 215 -19.25 -15.80 18.99
N LEU A 216 -18.32 -15.19 18.25
CA LEU A 216 -18.59 -14.62 16.94
C LEU A 216 -18.90 -15.71 15.90
N SER A 217 -18.17 -16.82 15.93
CA SER A 217 -18.43 -17.95 15.05
C SER A 217 -19.85 -18.53 15.24
N ALA A 218 -20.31 -18.62 16.48
CA ALA A 218 -21.69 -19.04 16.81
C ALA A 218 -22.76 -18.09 16.23
N LYS A 219 -22.40 -16.80 16.05
CA LYS A 219 -23.25 -15.78 15.39
C LYS A 219 -23.08 -15.73 13.87
N GLY A 220 -22.27 -16.60 13.28
CA GLY A 220 -22.01 -16.63 11.84
C GLY A 220 -20.97 -15.60 11.35
N TRP A 221 -20.08 -15.11 12.22
CA TRP A 221 -19.02 -14.18 11.88
C TRP A 221 -17.63 -14.71 12.25
N PHE A 222 -16.62 -14.28 11.52
CA PHE A 222 -15.23 -14.40 11.93
C PHE A 222 -14.45 -13.12 11.66
N LEU A 223 -13.32 -12.94 12.33
CA LEU A 223 -12.49 -11.75 12.20
C LEU A 223 -11.38 -11.96 11.18
N SER A 224 -11.12 -10.95 10.37
CA SER A 224 -9.99 -10.90 9.45
C SER A 224 -9.41 -9.48 9.40
N SER A 225 -8.30 -9.31 8.70
CA SER A 225 -7.60 -8.04 8.59
C SER A 225 -7.37 -7.65 7.13
N ALA A 226 -7.49 -6.36 6.83
CA ALA A 226 -7.14 -5.77 5.54
C ALA A 226 -5.70 -5.22 5.51
N ASN A 227 -4.79 -5.69 6.35
CA ASN A 227 -3.41 -5.23 6.41
C ASN A 227 -2.62 -5.59 5.13
N SER A 228 -1.52 -4.86 4.90
CA SER A 228 -0.64 -5.07 3.73
C SER A 228 0.03 -6.45 3.66
N ILE A 229 -0.05 -7.22 4.73
CA ILE A 229 0.47 -8.59 4.81
C ILE A 229 -0.41 -9.62 4.09
N ASN A 230 -1.70 -9.36 3.87
CA ASN A 230 -2.57 -10.25 3.09
C ASN A 230 -2.10 -10.30 1.64
N TRP A 231 -1.98 -11.51 1.07
CA TRP A 231 -1.62 -11.73 -0.33
C TRP A 231 -2.56 -10.99 -1.30
N GLY A 232 -3.86 -11.00 -1.00
CA GLY A 232 -4.87 -10.29 -1.79
C GLY A 232 -4.69 -8.76 -1.82
N ARG A 233 -3.84 -8.20 -0.94
CA ARG A 233 -3.41 -6.79 -1.00
C ARG A 233 -2.12 -6.56 -1.78
N LEU A 234 -1.24 -7.56 -1.81
CA LEU A 234 0.00 -7.46 -2.57
C LEU A 234 -0.24 -7.66 -4.07
N LEU A 235 -0.97 -8.71 -4.41
CA LEU A 235 -1.18 -9.17 -5.79
C LEU A 235 -1.69 -8.06 -6.75
N PRO A 236 -2.73 -7.28 -6.43
CA PRO A 236 -3.22 -6.25 -7.36
C PRO A 236 -2.18 -5.16 -7.67
N GLN A 237 -1.20 -4.97 -6.80
CA GLN A 237 -0.18 -3.95 -6.96
C GLN A 237 0.84 -4.29 -8.06
N ILE A 238 0.96 -5.53 -8.47
CA ILE A 238 1.85 -5.94 -9.56
C ILE A 238 1.39 -5.30 -10.88
N ALA A 239 0.09 -5.17 -11.07
CA ALA A 239 -0.51 -4.72 -12.33
C ALA A 239 -0.09 -3.29 -12.75
N TYR A 240 -0.01 -2.36 -11.80
CA TYR A 240 0.32 -0.98 -12.15
C TYR A 240 1.80 -0.78 -12.56
N TYR A 241 2.71 -1.67 -12.19
CA TYR A 241 4.08 -1.65 -12.68
C TYR A 241 4.14 -2.01 -14.17
N PHE A 242 3.42 -3.05 -14.58
CA PHE A 242 3.26 -3.39 -16.00
C PHE A 242 2.56 -2.27 -16.76
N SER A 243 1.51 -1.68 -16.17
CA SER A 243 0.78 -0.59 -16.80
C SER A 243 1.66 0.64 -17.03
N ALA A 244 2.42 1.06 -16.02
CA ALA A 244 3.34 2.19 -16.12
C ALA A 244 4.42 1.98 -17.19
N TYR A 245 4.97 0.77 -17.28
CA TYR A 245 5.92 0.41 -18.33
C TYR A 245 5.29 0.51 -19.74
N CYS A 246 4.08 -0.04 -19.89
CA CYS A 246 3.35 0.07 -21.16
C CYS A 246 3.11 1.52 -21.56
N ASP A 247 2.79 2.40 -20.61
CA ASP A 247 2.55 3.82 -20.86
C ASP A 247 3.84 4.54 -21.30
N PHE A 248 5.00 4.17 -20.76
CA PHE A 248 6.30 4.66 -21.23
C PHE A 248 6.59 4.23 -22.67
N VAL A 249 6.34 2.96 -23.01
CA VAL A 249 6.49 2.47 -24.39
C VAL A 249 5.51 3.18 -25.33
N ASN A 250 4.23 3.26 -24.95
CA ASN A 250 3.19 3.89 -25.77
C ASN A 250 3.43 5.39 -25.99
N SER A 251 4.10 6.07 -25.04
CA SER A 251 4.49 7.47 -25.18
C SER A 251 5.68 7.69 -26.13
N GLY A 252 6.34 6.61 -26.56
CA GLY A 252 7.54 6.66 -27.40
C GLY A 252 8.83 7.07 -26.68
N ARG A 253 8.82 7.19 -25.33
CA ARG A 253 10.01 7.55 -24.54
C ARG A 253 10.99 6.41 -24.38
N ILE A 254 10.50 5.18 -24.43
CA ILE A 254 11.32 3.97 -24.49
C ILE A 254 10.77 3.05 -25.57
N LYS A 255 11.60 2.14 -26.05
CA LYS A 255 11.19 1.00 -26.88
C LYS A 255 10.85 -0.19 -26.01
N LEU A 256 10.02 -1.09 -26.53
CA LEU A 256 9.76 -2.37 -25.88
C LEU A 256 11.08 -3.11 -25.62
N GLY A 257 11.28 -3.61 -24.41
CA GLY A 257 12.49 -4.27 -23.94
C GLY A 257 13.55 -3.33 -23.35
N GLU A 258 13.44 -2.01 -23.55
CA GLU A 258 14.32 -1.06 -22.85
C GLU A 258 13.98 -1.01 -21.35
N ARG A 259 15.02 -0.92 -20.53
CA ARG A 259 14.86 -0.98 -19.07
C ARG A 259 14.51 0.38 -18.48
N VAL A 260 13.77 0.35 -17.38
CA VAL A 260 13.42 1.53 -16.58
C VAL A 260 13.89 1.36 -15.13
N VAL A 261 14.03 2.47 -14.43
CA VAL A 261 14.19 2.53 -12.96
C VAL A 261 12.84 2.86 -12.33
N PHE A 262 12.47 2.19 -11.25
CA PHE A 262 11.37 2.61 -10.39
C PHE A 262 11.89 3.18 -9.08
N CYS A 263 11.48 4.40 -8.74
CA CYS A 263 11.73 5.00 -7.43
C CYS A 263 10.45 4.99 -6.61
N VAL A 264 10.47 4.33 -5.46
CA VAL A 264 9.27 4.00 -4.69
C VAL A 264 9.38 4.54 -3.26
N PRO A 265 8.47 5.46 -2.84
CA PRO A 265 8.38 5.85 -1.43
C PRO A 265 7.91 4.65 -0.62
N THR A 266 8.75 4.20 0.32
CA THR A 266 8.63 2.86 0.90
C THR A 266 8.49 2.91 2.42
N GLY A 267 7.42 2.29 2.94
CA GLY A 267 7.23 1.97 4.34
C GLY A 267 7.16 0.45 4.53
N ASN A 268 5.98 -0.15 4.47
CA ASN A 268 5.75 -1.60 4.70
C ASN A 268 6.24 -2.53 3.57
N PHE A 269 7.01 -2.04 2.63
CA PHE A 269 7.64 -2.77 1.52
C PHE A 269 6.69 -3.45 0.52
N GLY A 270 5.39 -3.36 0.69
CA GLY A 270 4.43 -4.04 -0.19
C GLY A 270 4.44 -3.52 -1.61
N ASN A 271 4.46 -2.19 -1.78
CA ASN A 271 4.48 -1.52 -3.07
C ASN A 271 5.74 -1.90 -3.87
N ILE A 272 6.93 -1.64 -3.34
CA ILE A 272 8.21 -1.92 -4.03
C ILE A 272 8.42 -3.43 -4.28
N LEU A 273 7.94 -4.29 -3.37
CA LEU A 273 7.96 -5.75 -3.56
C LEU A 273 7.11 -6.18 -4.77
N ALA A 274 5.93 -5.58 -4.95
CA ALA A 274 5.10 -5.84 -6.13
C ALA A 274 5.83 -5.46 -7.42
N GLY A 275 6.59 -4.37 -7.42
CA GLY A 275 7.47 -3.99 -8.53
C GLY A 275 8.58 -5.01 -8.76
N TRP A 276 9.26 -5.44 -7.69
CA TRP A 276 10.29 -6.48 -7.80
C TRP A 276 9.72 -7.79 -8.34
N MET A 277 8.54 -8.20 -7.90
CA MET A 277 7.86 -9.36 -8.47
C MET A 277 7.54 -9.17 -9.96
N ALA A 278 7.12 -7.98 -10.38
CA ALA A 278 6.92 -7.68 -11.81
C ALA A 278 8.23 -7.84 -12.62
N LYS A 279 9.37 -7.40 -12.06
CA LYS A 279 10.70 -7.63 -12.67
C LYS A 279 11.01 -9.12 -12.80
N GLU A 280 10.82 -9.89 -11.74
CA GLU A 280 11.03 -11.34 -11.74
C GLU A 280 10.06 -12.08 -12.70
N MET A 281 8.90 -11.49 -13.00
CA MET A 281 7.98 -11.96 -14.04
C MET A 281 8.44 -11.63 -15.46
N GLY A 282 9.47 -10.81 -15.63
CA GLY A 282 10.02 -10.44 -16.93
C GLY A 282 9.83 -8.98 -17.36
N LEU A 283 9.28 -8.11 -16.47
CA LEU A 283 9.20 -6.67 -16.75
C LEU A 283 10.61 -6.08 -16.85
N PRO A 284 10.96 -5.32 -17.92
CA PRO A 284 12.29 -4.76 -18.10
C PRO A 284 12.60 -3.64 -17.10
N VAL A 285 13.04 -4.01 -15.90
CA VAL A 285 13.46 -3.09 -14.84
C VAL A 285 14.95 -3.23 -14.61
N SER A 286 15.68 -2.12 -14.62
CA SER A 286 17.10 -2.13 -14.29
C SER A 286 17.31 -2.16 -12.79
N ARG A 287 16.57 -1.31 -12.04
CA ARG A 287 16.78 -1.13 -10.62
C ARG A 287 15.52 -0.55 -9.93
N PHE A 288 15.39 -0.86 -8.65
CA PHE A 288 14.45 -0.20 -7.73
C PHE A 288 15.23 0.72 -6.79
N VAL A 289 14.79 1.97 -6.68
CA VAL A 289 15.30 2.92 -5.69
C VAL A 289 14.30 2.98 -4.54
N CYS A 290 14.68 2.39 -3.40
CA CYS A 290 13.88 2.39 -2.19
C CYS A 290 14.07 3.73 -1.46
N ALA A 291 13.05 4.58 -1.48
CA ALA A 291 13.10 5.88 -0.85
C ALA A 291 12.45 5.84 0.55
N SER A 292 13.21 6.26 1.56
CA SER A 292 12.77 6.38 2.96
C SER A 292 12.64 7.85 3.36
N ASN A 293 11.83 8.13 4.39
CA ASN A 293 11.90 9.40 5.11
C ASN A 293 12.94 9.34 6.24
N ALA A 294 12.86 10.21 7.24
CA ALA A 294 13.79 10.19 8.38
C ALA A 294 13.80 8.86 9.15
N ASN A 295 12.77 8.02 9.00
CA ASN A 295 12.74 6.65 9.51
C ASN A 295 13.41 5.71 8.49
N ASN A 296 14.70 5.84 8.32
CA ASN A 296 15.49 5.26 7.22
C ASN A 296 15.99 3.83 7.46
N VAL A 297 15.27 3.02 8.24
CA VAL A 297 15.65 1.63 8.55
C VAL A 297 15.87 0.76 7.31
N LEU A 298 15.08 1.00 6.24
CA LEU A 298 15.24 0.27 4.97
C LEU A 298 16.48 0.70 4.19
N THR A 299 16.83 1.98 4.23
CA THR A 299 18.06 2.49 3.62
C THR A 299 19.27 1.79 4.22
N ASP A 300 19.40 1.84 5.56
CA ASP A 300 20.50 1.18 6.25
C ASP A 300 20.52 -0.34 6.00
N PHE A 301 19.34 -0.98 5.97
CA PHE A 301 19.26 -2.41 5.69
C PHE A 301 19.76 -2.78 4.28
N ILE A 302 19.32 -2.05 3.25
CA ILE A 302 19.75 -2.32 1.86
C ILE A 302 21.25 -2.10 1.71
N GLU A 303 21.81 -1.06 2.35
CA GLU A 303 23.24 -0.74 2.29
C GLU A 303 24.12 -1.70 3.08
N THR A 304 23.62 -2.25 4.20
CA THR A 304 24.47 -3.00 5.15
C THR A 304 24.12 -4.47 5.29
N GLY A 305 22.92 -4.91 4.89
CA GLY A 305 22.37 -6.23 5.20
C GLY A 305 21.89 -6.38 6.65
N VAL A 306 21.97 -5.31 7.45
CA VAL A 306 21.61 -5.32 8.86
C VAL A 306 20.31 -4.57 9.07
N TYR A 307 19.27 -5.27 9.53
CA TYR A 307 18.00 -4.65 9.94
C TYR A 307 18.05 -4.35 11.45
N ASP A 308 17.97 -3.08 11.83
CA ASP A 308 17.99 -2.66 13.24
C ASP A 308 16.88 -1.64 13.53
N ARG A 309 15.85 -2.07 14.27
CA ARG A 309 14.73 -1.21 14.70
C ARG A 309 14.99 -0.43 15.99
N ARG A 310 16.14 -0.63 16.64
CA ARG A 310 16.52 0.03 17.91
C ARG A 310 17.04 1.44 17.64
N ARG A 311 16.17 2.29 17.17
CA ARG A 311 16.43 3.68 16.80
C ARG A 311 15.25 4.58 17.20
N PRO A 312 15.46 5.90 17.27
CA PRO A 312 14.34 6.83 17.48
C PRO A 312 13.28 6.68 16.38
N PHE A 313 12.02 6.84 16.77
CA PHE A 313 10.90 6.98 15.84
C PHE A 313 10.66 8.46 15.57
N HIS A 314 10.59 8.85 14.31
CA HIS A 314 10.33 10.22 13.88
C HIS A 314 8.91 10.33 13.32
N VAL A 315 8.14 11.30 13.81
CA VAL A 315 6.88 11.70 13.21
C VAL A 315 7.21 12.70 12.11
N THR A 316 6.88 12.39 10.86
CA THR A 316 7.27 13.18 9.70
C THR A 316 6.06 13.70 8.92
N THR A 317 6.32 14.55 7.92
CA THR A 317 5.29 15.02 6.98
C THR A 317 4.83 13.96 5.97
N SER A 318 5.50 12.79 5.92
CA SER A 318 5.14 11.64 5.09
C SER A 318 4.74 10.40 5.92
N PRO A 319 3.61 10.46 6.68
CA PRO A 319 3.30 9.54 7.77
C PRO A 319 3.08 8.08 7.34
N SER A 320 2.77 7.81 6.08
CA SER A 320 2.63 6.42 5.60
C SER A 320 3.97 5.67 5.51
N MET A 321 5.08 6.40 5.64
CA MET A 321 6.45 5.87 5.67
C MET A 321 7.05 5.86 7.09
N ASP A 322 6.33 6.35 8.11
CA ASP A 322 6.75 6.35 9.51
C ASP A 322 6.66 4.94 10.07
N ILE A 323 7.72 4.16 9.87
CA ILE A 323 7.80 2.77 10.34
C ILE A 323 9.19 2.44 10.88
N LEU A 324 9.24 1.53 11.84
CA LEU A 324 10.48 0.87 12.29
C LEU A 324 10.50 -0.63 11.96
N VAL A 325 9.35 -1.20 11.56
CA VAL A 325 9.24 -2.58 11.11
C VAL A 325 8.52 -2.60 9.75
N SER A 326 9.23 -3.07 8.74
CA SER A 326 8.75 -3.16 7.36
C SER A 326 8.25 -4.58 7.08
N SER A 327 6.93 -4.76 7.13
CA SER A 327 6.31 -6.09 7.22
C SER A 327 6.51 -6.98 5.98
N ASN A 328 6.49 -6.44 4.75
CA ASN A 328 6.60 -7.26 3.54
C ASN A 328 8.05 -7.53 3.11
N LEU A 329 9.04 -6.93 3.78
CA LEU A 329 10.44 -7.24 3.54
C LEU A 329 10.72 -8.75 3.75
N GLU A 330 10.02 -9.37 4.68
CA GLU A 330 10.08 -10.82 4.93
C GLU A 330 9.85 -11.65 3.67
N ARG A 331 8.92 -11.22 2.79
CA ARG A 331 8.68 -11.89 1.50
C ARG A 331 9.88 -11.81 0.57
N LEU A 332 10.53 -10.64 0.47
CA LEU A 332 11.75 -10.49 -0.32
C LEU A 332 12.85 -11.41 0.20
N LEU A 333 13.06 -11.45 1.53
CA LEU A 333 14.07 -12.31 2.16
C LEU A 333 13.81 -13.77 1.80
N TYR A 334 12.55 -14.23 1.83
CA TYR A 334 12.20 -15.58 1.42
C TYR A 334 12.47 -15.82 -0.07
N PHE A 335 12.04 -14.91 -0.95
CA PHE A 335 12.24 -15.08 -2.40
C PHE A 335 13.72 -15.13 -2.79
N LEU A 336 14.59 -14.39 -2.10
CA LEU A 336 16.02 -14.38 -2.37
C LEU A 336 16.76 -15.56 -1.73
N SER A 337 16.42 -15.92 -0.48
CA SER A 337 17.10 -17.01 0.24
C SER A 337 16.58 -18.39 -0.12
N LYS A 338 15.31 -18.51 -0.51
CA LYS A 338 14.56 -19.77 -0.67
C LYS A 338 14.62 -20.68 0.57
N ASP A 339 14.78 -20.09 1.74
CA ASP A 339 15.01 -20.78 3.00
C ASP A 339 14.08 -20.25 4.10
N ALA A 340 13.00 -21.00 4.37
CA ALA A 340 11.99 -20.65 5.34
C ALA A 340 12.52 -20.67 6.80
N GLU A 341 13.46 -21.57 7.10
CA GLU A 341 14.04 -21.67 8.44
C GLU A 341 14.92 -20.45 8.76
N ARG A 342 15.72 -19.97 7.80
CA ARG A 342 16.50 -18.73 7.93
C ARG A 342 15.56 -17.53 8.14
N VAL A 343 14.49 -17.42 7.35
CA VAL A 343 13.51 -16.32 7.50
C VAL A 343 12.86 -16.37 8.88
N ALA A 344 12.41 -17.53 9.34
CA ALA A 344 11.86 -17.70 10.69
C ALA A 344 12.86 -17.28 11.77
N GLY A 345 14.15 -17.64 11.59
CA GLY A 345 15.24 -17.23 12.46
C GLY A 345 15.42 -15.71 12.54
N TRP A 346 15.46 -15.01 11.40
CA TRP A 346 15.56 -13.55 11.35
C TRP A 346 14.36 -12.85 12.00
N MET A 347 13.13 -13.34 11.75
CA MET A 347 11.94 -12.76 12.36
C MET A 347 11.90 -12.97 13.88
N LYS A 348 12.41 -14.10 14.36
CA LYS A 348 12.60 -14.36 15.79
C LYS A 348 13.62 -13.40 16.41
N GLN A 349 14.78 -13.18 15.76
CA GLN A 349 15.79 -12.21 16.20
C GLN A 349 15.22 -10.79 16.22
N LEU A 350 14.49 -10.37 15.17
CA LEU A 350 13.84 -9.06 15.12
C LEU A 350 12.88 -8.87 16.29
N SER A 351 12.11 -9.91 16.63
CA SER A 351 11.16 -9.84 17.76
C SER A 351 11.87 -9.76 19.12
N ALA A 352 12.90 -10.58 19.33
CA ALA A 352 13.58 -10.73 20.61
C ALA A 352 14.64 -9.64 20.86
N GLU A 353 15.41 -9.30 19.82
CA GLU A 353 16.61 -8.45 19.92
C GLU A 353 16.45 -7.10 19.22
N GLY A 354 15.40 -6.94 18.39
CA GLY A 354 15.16 -5.75 17.58
C GLY A 354 16.09 -5.64 16.35
N ARG A 355 16.90 -6.68 16.07
CA ARG A 355 17.92 -6.66 15.01
C ARG A 355 18.12 -8.05 14.41
N TYR A 356 18.46 -8.10 13.12
CA TYR A 356 19.03 -9.28 12.45
C TYR A 356 20.02 -8.86 11.37
N ASP A 357 20.86 -9.82 10.92
CA ASP A 357 21.83 -9.67 9.85
C ASP A 357 21.61 -10.80 8.83
N VAL A 358 21.44 -10.45 7.56
CA VAL A 358 21.19 -11.43 6.50
C VAL A 358 22.47 -12.04 5.93
N GLY A 359 23.63 -11.46 6.25
CA GLY A 359 24.93 -11.88 5.76
C GLY A 359 25.27 -11.36 4.36
N ALA A 360 26.54 -11.49 3.97
CA ALA A 360 27.07 -10.89 2.76
C ALA A 360 26.40 -11.39 1.48
N GLU A 361 26.16 -12.70 1.36
CA GLU A 361 25.56 -13.31 0.17
C GLU A 361 24.17 -12.73 -0.16
N LEU A 362 23.30 -12.63 0.85
CA LEU A 362 21.94 -12.11 0.64
C LEU A 362 21.94 -10.59 0.46
N ARG A 363 22.85 -9.89 1.12
CA ARG A 363 23.10 -8.47 0.88
C ARG A 363 23.45 -8.21 -0.58
N GLU A 364 24.41 -8.93 -1.15
CA GLU A 364 24.79 -8.82 -2.57
C GLU A 364 23.61 -9.12 -3.51
N ALA A 365 22.74 -10.08 -3.13
CA ALA A 365 21.53 -10.37 -3.88
C ALA A 365 20.52 -9.20 -3.85
N ILE A 366 20.40 -8.52 -2.72
CA ILE A 366 19.54 -7.32 -2.58
C ILE A 366 20.13 -6.16 -3.41
N GLU A 367 21.44 -5.90 -3.29
CA GLU A 367 22.13 -4.80 -3.98
C GLU A 367 22.09 -4.93 -5.51
N ARG A 368 21.88 -6.13 -6.06
CA ARG A 368 21.68 -6.30 -7.52
C ARG A 368 20.43 -5.62 -8.05
N ASP A 369 19.38 -5.57 -7.26
CA ASP A 369 18.06 -5.09 -7.68
C ASP A 369 17.67 -3.75 -7.03
N PHE A 370 18.23 -3.45 -5.86
CA PHE A 370 17.83 -2.30 -5.06
C PHE A 370 18.99 -1.34 -4.84
N GLU A 371 18.67 -0.07 -4.91
CA GLU A 371 19.38 1.07 -4.36
C GLU A 371 18.51 1.69 -3.27
N ALA A 372 19.09 2.47 -2.39
CA ALA A 372 18.34 3.12 -1.32
C ALA A 372 18.82 4.54 -1.07
N GLY A 373 17.94 5.32 -0.45
CA GLY A 373 18.24 6.66 0.01
C GLY A 373 17.12 7.18 0.91
N TYR A 374 17.34 8.31 1.56
CA TYR A 374 16.33 8.92 2.40
C TYR A 374 16.31 10.45 2.25
N CYS A 375 15.19 11.04 2.62
CA CYS A 375 14.99 12.48 2.61
C CYS A 375 14.23 12.88 3.88
N ASP A 376 14.69 13.93 4.56
CA ASP A 376 14.02 14.53 5.71
C ASP A 376 12.90 15.49 5.30
N ASP A 377 12.22 16.09 6.29
CA ASP A 377 11.10 17.01 6.03
C ASP A 377 11.54 18.31 5.34
N GLU A 378 12.75 18.81 5.60
CA GLU A 378 13.28 20.01 4.94
C GLU A 378 13.55 19.73 3.46
N GLY A 379 14.22 18.63 3.15
CA GLY A 379 14.44 18.15 1.77
C GLY A 379 13.13 17.87 1.05
N THR A 380 12.15 17.28 1.75
CA THR A 380 10.81 17.02 1.22
C THR A 380 10.10 18.32 0.80
N ALA A 381 10.09 19.33 1.66
CA ALA A 381 9.49 20.63 1.34
C ALA A 381 10.21 21.34 0.19
N ALA A 382 11.54 21.31 0.18
CA ALA A 382 12.33 21.86 -0.93
C ALA A 382 12.03 21.19 -2.26
N GLU A 383 11.83 19.87 -2.26
CA GLU A 383 11.51 19.11 -3.46
C GLU A 383 10.10 19.37 -3.99
N ILE A 384 9.08 19.49 -3.13
CA ILE A 384 7.74 19.94 -3.53
C ILE A 384 7.82 21.28 -4.26
N ALA A 385 8.51 22.25 -3.65
CA ALA A 385 8.68 23.59 -4.23
C ALA A 385 9.44 23.54 -5.58
N ARG A 386 10.48 22.71 -5.69
CA ARG A 386 11.27 22.55 -6.89
C ARG A 386 10.44 21.99 -8.05
N VAL A 387 9.77 20.83 -7.82
CA VAL A 387 8.98 20.16 -8.86
C VAL A 387 7.81 21.03 -9.32
N TRP A 388 7.15 21.73 -8.39
CA TRP A 388 6.12 22.70 -8.75
C TRP A 388 6.65 23.82 -9.63
N ARG A 389 7.75 24.47 -9.23
CA ARG A 389 8.33 25.61 -9.95
C ARG A 389 8.86 25.23 -11.33
N GLU A 390 9.53 24.08 -11.43
CA GLU A 390 10.24 23.68 -12.66
C GLU A 390 9.35 22.92 -13.64
N CYS A 391 8.40 22.11 -13.13
CA CYS A 391 7.60 21.21 -13.95
C CYS A 391 6.10 21.56 -13.92
N GLY A 392 5.65 22.48 -13.08
CA GLY A 392 4.21 22.73 -12.89
C GLY A 392 3.45 21.47 -12.43
N HIS A 393 4.15 20.55 -11.75
CA HIS A 393 3.57 19.32 -11.22
C HIS A 393 3.51 19.38 -9.70
N LEU A 394 2.30 19.33 -9.15
CA LEU A 394 2.09 19.32 -7.71
C LEU A 394 2.17 17.90 -7.19
N ILE A 395 3.07 17.65 -6.25
CA ILE A 395 3.29 16.34 -5.64
C ILE A 395 3.06 16.38 -4.14
N ASP A 396 2.68 15.23 -3.57
CA ASP A 396 2.55 15.05 -2.13
C ASP A 396 3.90 14.80 -1.44
N THR A 397 3.89 14.81 -0.12
CA THR A 397 5.10 14.66 0.71
C THR A 397 5.81 13.32 0.49
N HIS A 398 5.08 12.21 0.31
CA HIS A 398 5.67 10.89 0.04
C HIS A 398 6.32 10.84 -1.34
N THR A 399 5.63 11.35 -2.35
CA THR A 399 6.16 11.46 -3.71
C THR A 399 7.40 12.35 -3.76
N ALA A 400 7.42 13.42 -2.97
CA ALA A 400 8.57 14.31 -2.88
C ALA A 400 9.81 13.62 -2.29
N VAL A 401 9.63 12.77 -1.27
CA VAL A 401 10.73 11.93 -0.76
C VAL A 401 11.32 11.08 -1.89
N ALA A 402 10.48 10.39 -2.65
CA ALA A 402 10.97 9.54 -3.75
C ALA A 402 11.60 10.35 -4.89
N SER A 403 11.02 11.49 -5.26
CA SER A 403 11.56 12.39 -6.28
C SER A 403 12.95 12.90 -5.89
N ARG A 404 13.14 13.32 -4.63
CA ARG A 404 14.43 13.78 -4.11
C ARG A 404 15.47 12.66 -4.12
N VAL A 405 15.11 11.47 -3.60
CA VAL A 405 16.01 10.32 -3.56
C VAL A 405 16.40 9.87 -4.97
N LEU A 406 15.51 9.93 -5.96
CA LEU A 406 15.86 9.67 -7.36
C LEU A 406 16.88 10.70 -7.89
N GLY A 407 16.70 11.98 -7.57
CA GLY A 407 17.66 13.03 -7.93
C GLY A 407 19.04 12.77 -7.33
N ASP A 408 19.11 12.44 -6.05
CA ASP A 408 20.36 12.15 -5.34
C ASP A 408 21.01 10.85 -5.87
N TYR A 409 20.22 9.82 -6.21
CA TYR A 409 20.69 8.60 -6.88
C TYR A 409 21.35 8.92 -8.21
N ARG A 410 20.68 9.68 -9.09
CA ARG A 410 21.22 10.07 -10.40
C ARG A 410 22.49 10.91 -10.26
N ALA A 411 22.50 11.87 -9.34
CA ALA A 411 23.68 12.70 -9.08
C ALA A 411 24.89 11.89 -8.61
N ARG A 412 24.67 10.86 -7.79
CA ARG A 412 25.72 9.98 -7.26
C ARG A 412 26.23 8.97 -8.29
N THR A 413 25.36 8.40 -9.09
CA THR A 413 25.70 7.26 -9.98
C THR A 413 25.93 7.64 -11.43
N GLY A 414 25.40 8.79 -11.89
CA GLY A 414 25.35 9.16 -13.29
C GLY A 414 24.37 8.32 -14.13
N ASP A 415 23.48 7.55 -13.50
CA ASP A 415 22.49 6.72 -14.19
C ASP A 415 21.39 7.59 -14.83
N GLU A 416 21.34 7.58 -16.15
CA GLU A 416 20.40 8.34 -16.98
C GLU A 416 19.24 7.46 -17.50
N THR A 417 19.10 6.24 -16.99
CA THR A 417 18.00 5.34 -17.36
C THR A 417 16.65 6.01 -17.10
N PRO A 418 15.69 5.93 -18.04
CA PRO A 418 14.34 6.44 -17.82
C PRO A 418 13.73 5.92 -16.51
N ALA A 419 13.16 6.83 -15.70
CA ALA A 419 12.72 6.51 -14.37
C ALA A 419 11.26 6.87 -14.12
N ILE A 420 10.61 6.04 -13.31
CA ILE A 420 9.23 6.18 -12.89
C ILE A 420 9.22 6.39 -11.37
N VAL A 421 8.83 7.58 -10.94
CA VAL A 421 8.56 7.89 -9.53
C VAL A 421 7.14 7.42 -9.21
N VAL A 422 6.99 6.58 -8.20
CA VAL A 422 5.67 6.11 -7.80
C VAL A 422 5.01 7.16 -6.89
N SER A 423 3.98 7.85 -7.43
CA SER A 423 3.23 8.89 -6.74
C SER A 423 2.05 8.27 -5.98
N THR A 424 2.18 8.24 -4.64
CA THR A 424 1.35 7.37 -3.79
C THR A 424 0.16 8.06 -3.14
N ALA A 425 0.07 9.39 -3.18
CA ALA A 425 -1.05 10.14 -2.63
C ALA A 425 -1.29 11.45 -3.39
N SER A 426 -2.52 11.93 -3.32
CA SER A 426 -2.84 13.28 -3.80
C SER A 426 -2.23 14.34 -2.87
N PRO A 427 -1.62 15.42 -3.41
CA PRO A 427 -1.11 16.53 -2.61
C PRO A 427 -2.20 17.18 -1.74
N TYR A 428 -3.44 17.08 -2.11
CA TYR A 428 -4.58 17.59 -1.36
C TYR A 428 -4.90 16.85 -0.05
N LYS A 429 -4.25 15.72 0.20
CA LYS A 429 -4.32 15.05 1.51
C LYS A 429 -3.38 15.68 2.57
N PHE A 430 -2.38 16.40 2.10
CA PHE A 430 -1.31 17.01 2.91
C PHE A 430 -1.19 18.50 2.62
N CYS A 431 -2.35 19.19 2.49
CA CYS A 431 -2.44 20.59 2.09
C CYS A 431 -1.58 21.52 2.96
N ASP A 432 -1.49 21.26 4.26
CA ASP A 432 -0.70 22.05 5.19
C ASP A 432 0.80 21.98 4.86
N SER A 433 1.34 20.80 4.67
CA SER A 433 2.75 20.60 4.32
C SER A 433 3.06 21.12 2.91
N VAL A 434 2.16 20.88 1.96
CA VAL A 434 2.32 21.35 0.57
C VAL A 434 2.28 22.88 0.49
N LEU A 435 1.32 23.54 1.18
CA LEU A 435 1.25 25.01 1.21
C LEU A 435 2.49 25.61 1.86
N ARG A 436 2.96 25.07 3.00
CA ARG A 436 4.22 25.55 3.64
C ARG A 436 5.42 25.38 2.71
N ALA A 437 5.51 24.28 1.99
CA ALA A 437 6.55 24.05 0.99
C ALA A 437 6.52 25.10 -0.14
N LEU A 438 5.33 25.58 -0.51
CA LEU A 438 5.15 26.65 -1.51
C LEU A 438 5.33 28.07 -0.93
N GLY A 439 5.71 28.20 0.34
CA GLY A 439 5.91 29.50 1.01
C GLY A 439 4.63 30.15 1.54
N GLU A 440 3.54 29.38 1.65
CA GLU A 440 2.23 29.84 2.09
C GLU A 440 1.95 29.51 3.56
N GLN A 441 1.13 30.31 4.22
CA GLN A 441 0.64 30.00 5.56
C GLN A 441 -0.36 28.85 5.51
N ALA A 442 -0.36 27.97 6.51
CA ALA A 442 -1.22 26.81 6.58
C ALA A 442 -1.90 26.63 7.96
N ASP A 443 -2.25 27.76 8.60
CA ASP A 443 -2.82 27.80 9.95
C ASP A 443 -4.36 27.88 9.91
N ALA A 444 -4.98 26.90 9.21
CA ALA A 444 -6.43 26.77 9.08
C ALA A 444 -6.83 25.30 9.15
N PRO A 445 -8.12 24.97 9.41
CA PRO A 445 -8.63 23.60 9.32
C PRO A 445 -8.34 22.97 7.96
N GLY A 446 -8.07 21.65 7.93
CA GLY A 446 -7.64 20.95 6.73
C GLY A 446 -8.55 21.12 5.50
N THR A 447 -9.87 21.24 5.71
CA THR A 447 -10.84 21.46 4.61
C THR A 447 -10.75 22.86 3.99
N GLU A 448 -10.38 23.89 4.76
CA GLU A 448 -10.15 25.24 4.24
C GLU A 448 -8.84 25.32 3.45
N LEU A 449 -7.83 24.55 3.88
CA LEU A 449 -6.55 24.47 3.20
C LEU A 449 -6.67 23.85 1.80
N ILE A 450 -7.64 22.95 1.56
CA ILE A 450 -7.95 22.41 0.23
C ILE A 450 -8.27 23.56 -0.74
N GLY A 451 -9.23 24.41 -0.41
CA GLY A 451 -9.60 25.55 -1.25
C GLY A 451 -8.48 26.59 -1.37
N ARG A 452 -7.62 26.71 -0.36
CA ARG A 452 -6.44 27.59 -0.43
C ARG A 452 -5.41 27.05 -1.42
N LEU A 453 -5.11 25.75 -1.36
CA LEU A 453 -4.18 25.11 -2.28
C LEU A 453 -4.65 25.21 -3.73
N GLU A 454 -5.97 25.04 -3.99
CA GLU A 454 -6.54 25.29 -5.32
C GLU A 454 -6.29 26.72 -5.83
N ARG A 455 -6.49 27.71 -4.98
CA ARG A 455 -6.28 29.13 -5.37
C ARG A 455 -4.82 29.44 -5.65
N VAL A 456 -3.90 28.90 -4.86
CA VAL A 456 -2.46 29.14 -4.99
C VAL A 456 -1.89 28.47 -6.23
N THR A 457 -2.33 27.25 -6.53
CA THR A 457 -1.75 26.43 -7.60
C THR A 457 -2.57 26.46 -8.89
N GLY A 458 -3.83 26.84 -8.83
CA GLY A 458 -4.75 26.71 -9.98
C GLY A 458 -5.14 25.25 -10.32
N THR A 459 -4.64 24.26 -9.56
CA THR A 459 -5.03 22.86 -9.71
C THR A 459 -6.35 22.58 -9.01
N LYS A 460 -6.94 21.40 -9.21
CA LYS A 460 -8.21 21.01 -8.61
C LYS A 460 -8.02 19.84 -7.66
N ALA A 461 -8.67 19.92 -6.51
CA ALA A 461 -8.74 18.81 -5.59
C ALA A 461 -9.59 17.68 -6.18
N PRO A 462 -9.18 16.40 -5.97
CA PRO A 462 -10.05 15.26 -6.27
C PRO A 462 -11.41 15.40 -5.58
N ALA A 463 -12.49 15.05 -6.29
CA ALA A 463 -13.86 15.23 -5.79
C ALA A 463 -14.12 14.64 -4.39
N PRO A 464 -13.54 13.46 -4.01
CA PRO A 464 -13.67 12.93 -2.67
C PRO A 464 -13.13 13.84 -1.55
N LEU A 465 -12.11 14.64 -1.86
CA LEU A 465 -11.52 15.59 -0.92
C LEU A 465 -12.20 16.96 -0.97
N ALA A 466 -12.50 17.47 -2.16
CA ALA A 466 -13.20 18.76 -2.35
C ALA A 466 -14.55 18.81 -1.63
N ASN A 467 -15.28 17.68 -1.62
CA ASN A 467 -16.62 17.58 -1.04
C ASN A 467 -16.63 17.22 0.46
N LEU A 468 -15.45 17.10 1.10
CA LEU A 468 -15.33 16.56 2.46
C LEU A 468 -15.96 17.48 3.52
N ALA A 469 -15.80 18.80 3.38
CA ALA A 469 -16.32 19.78 4.34
C ALA A 469 -17.86 19.75 4.53
N GLY A 470 -18.60 19.33 3.50
CA GLY A 470 -20.06 19.28 3.53
C GLY A 470 -20.65 17.92 3.98
N ARG A 471 -19.82 16.93 4.28
CA ARG A 471 -20.30 15.59 4.66
C ARG A 471 -20.69 15.55 6.14
N ALA A 472 -21.80 14.86 6.43
CA ALA A 472 -22.24 14.63 7.79
C ALA A 472 -21.30 13.66 8.54
N VAL A 473 -20.90 14.01 9.73
CA VAL A 473 -20.18 13.10 10.65
C VAL A 473 -21.15 12.01 11.10
N ARG A 474 -20.82 10.77 10.86
CA ARG A 474 -21.61 9.59 11.24
C ARG A 474 -21.06 8.89 12.48
N PHE A 475 -19.76 9.00 12.70
CA PHE A 475 -19.04 8.28 13.75
C PHE A 475 -18.27 9.27 14.62
N ASP A 476 -18.72 9.45 15.87
CA ASP A 476 -18.12 10.34 16.86
C ASP A 476 -17.69 9.62 18.15
N GLY A 477 -17.85 8.28 18.17
CA GLY A 477 -17.51 7.43 19.32
C GLY A 477 -16.01 7.43 19.59
N CYS A 478 -15.64 7.55 20.88
CA CYS A 478 -14.28 7.41 21.37
C CYS A 478 -14.28 6.52 22.61
N VAL A 479 -13.35 5.58 22.67
CA VAL A 479 -13.25 4.62 23.77
C VAL A 479 -11.83 4.49 24.30
N ALA A 480 -11.70 4.12 25.57
CA ALA A 480 -10.41 3.68 26.10
C ALA A 480 -9.95 2.36 25.43
N PRO A 481 -8.63 2.09 25.33
CA PRO A 481 -8.10 0.91 24.64
C PRO A 481 -8.68 -0.43 25.10
N GLU A 482 -9.03 -0.53 26.40
CA GLU A 482 -9.59 -1.75 27.00
C GLU A 482 -11.03 -2.03 26.54
N ARG A 483 -11.73 -1.04 26.03
CA ARG A 483 -13.13 -1.15 25.59
C ARG A 483 -13.28 -1.51 24.10
N GLN A 484 -12.20 -1.59 23.33
CA GLN A 484 -12.25 -1.94 21.91
C GLN A 484 -12.97 -3.29 21.66
N LYS A 485 -12.74 -4.30 22.53
CA LYS A 485 -13.45 -5.60 22.43
C LYS A 485 -14.96 -5.42 22.50
N GLN A 486 -15.47 -4.60 23.40
CA GLN A 486 -16.91 -4.34 23.54
C GLN A 486 -17.48 -3.69 22.27
N VAL A 487 -16.75 -2.75 21.67
CA VAL A 487 -17.17 -2.13 20.41
C VAL A 487 -17.34 -3.17 19.29
N VAL A 488 -16.42 -4.16 19.21
CA VAL A 488 -16.54 -5.27 18.24
C VAL A 488 -17.77 -6.13 18.52
N GLU A 489 -18.02 -6.48 19.79
CA GLU A 489 -19.18 -7.28 20.17
C GLU A 489 -20.51 -6.59 19.85
N ASP A 490 -20.60 -5.27 20.14
CA ASP A 490 -21.78 -4.46 19.85
C ASP A 490 -22.01 -4.30 18.33
N PHE A 491 -20.94 -4.12 17.57
CA PHE A 491 -21.01 -3.99 16.10
C PHE A 491 -21.44 -5.29 15.38
N LEU A 492 -21.16 -6.45 16.01
CA LEU A 492 -21.52 -7.79 15.50
C LEU A 492 -22.71 -8.44 16.24
N SER A 493 -23.42 -7.64 17.03
CA SER A 493 -24.60 -8.10 17.78
C SER A 493 -25.83 -8.33 16.85
#